data_8abb134263ac39230195556dba86e96e
#
_entry.id   8abb134263ac39230195556dba86e96e
#
_cell.length_a   1.000
_cell.length_b   1.000
_cell.length_c   1.000
_cell.angle_alpha   90.00
_cell.angle_beta   90.00
_cell.angle_gamma   90.00
#
_symmetry.space_group_name_H-M   'P 1'
#
loop_
_entity.id
_entity.type
_entity.pdbx_description
1 polymer ?
#
loop_
_entity_poly.entity_id
_entity_poly.type
_entity_poly.pdbx_seq_one_letter_code
_entity_poly.pdbx_strand_id
1 'polypeptide(L)'
;MTRVRFAPAPTGNLFLSGARVALANYLFARQTGGQMLLRLDDLDQERARPVHADQIMQDLRWFGIDWQTSFRQSERQDLYQATIAQLQRDKFLYPCFESEEELKAKQEFRRKRNQSPIYDRAMLKLTDKQRQDAEAGGKRPHWRFKLSGRTLAWNDLIVGPREATLAAVSDPILVRADGSPTPILASVIDDVEYGTTHIIRGEDNAGNTAVQIELFEVLLGSRTPIHFGHLPTLGDSGKAAPGGRRAGNLALRSLRNDGIEPCAIAASMTGIAPVDGGPLPLDKLARHFDLIDLARSRFDVTQMLSINRRILGTMDFAAVADRLPSGATETFWLAVRGSLDLLKEARGWWDVVAGTIIPPMVEGARDLLLTAGSLLPPEPWDNAVWTRWIAALESATHRTGEALLLPLRLALTGEDSGPDLADLLPLIGRPRAASRLVIAAT
;
A
#
# COMPACT_ATOMS: atom_id res chain seq x y z
N MET A 1 -22.51 -15.71 -6.26
CA MET A 1 -21.97 -14.78 -5.24
C MET A 1 -20.56 -14.41 -5.64
N THR A 2 -20.23 -13.13 -5.70
CA THR A 2 -18.88 -12.66 -6.02
C THR A 2 -17.89 -13.09 -4.94
N ARG A 3 -16.76 -13.67 -5.35
CA ARG A 3 -15.66 -14.05 -4.45
C ARG A 3 -14.34 -13.63 -5.07
N VAL A 4 -13.65 -12.74 -4.40
CA VAL A 4 -12.33 -12.23 -4.78
C VAL A 4 -11.27 -12.68 -3.79
N ARG A 5 -9.99 -12.49 -4.12
CA ARG A 5 -8.90 -12.73 -3.17
C ARG A 5 -7.77 -11.71 -3.35
N PHE A 6 -7.16 -11.36 -2.24
CA PHE A 6 -5.84 -10.73 -2.22
C PHE A 6 -4.80 -11.79 -1.83
N ALA A 7 -3.74 -11.91 -2.62
CA ALA A 7 -2.79 -13.01 -2.50
C ALA A 7 -1.33 -12.48 -2.46
N PRO A 8 -0.92 -11.83 -1.36
CA PRO A 8 0.43 -11.32 -1.21
C PRO A 8 1.43 -12.42 -0.86
N ALA A 9 2.63 -12.34 -1.44
CA ALA A 9 3.78 -13.12 -0.97
C ALA A 9 4.40 -12.41 0.26
N PRO A 10 4.55 -13.09 1.43
CA PRO A 10 5.06 -12.48 2.66
C PRO A 10 6.59 -12.41 2.66
N THR A 11 7.17 -11.72 1.67
CA THR A 11 8.63 -11.57 1.47
C THR A 11 9.16 -10.23 1.94
N GLY A 12 8.31 -9.37 2.50
CA GLY A 12 8.67 -8.03 2.98
C GLY A 12 7.44 -7.21 3.35
N ASN A 13 7.61 -5.89 3.37
CA ASN A 13 6.55 -4.94 3.68
C ASN A 13 5.45 -4.93 2.60
N LEU A 14 4.23 -4.60 3.01
CA LEU A 14 3.16 -4.25 2.07
C LEU A 14 3.39 -2.82 1.56
N PHE A 15 3.66 -2.71 0.26
CA PHE A 15 3.83 -1.43 -0.42
C PHE A 15 2.50 -0.90 -0.98
N LEU A 16 2.45 0.38 -1.31
CA LEU A 16 1.24 1.02 -1.87
C LEU A 16 0.72 0.33 -3.14
N SER A 17 1.61 -0.22 -3.98
CA SER A 17 1.20 -1.01 -5.15
C SER A 17 0.38 -2.24 -4.75
N GLY A 18 0.83 -3.00 -3.76
CA GLY A 18 0.09 -4.14 -3.20
C GLY A 18 -1.17 -3.71 -2.45
N ALA A 19 -1.09 -2.63 -1.66
CA ALA A 19 -2.24 -2.07 -0.95
C ALA A 19 -3.36 -1.63 -1.92
N ARG A 20 -3.01 -1.10 -3.10
CA ARG A 20 -3.98 -0.77 -4.15
C ARG A 20 -4.71 -2.00 -4.69
N VAL A 21 -3.99 -3.10 -4.90
CA VAL A 21 -4.60 -4.38 -5.31
C VAL A 21 -5.54 -4.90 -4.22
N ALA A 22 -5.13 -4.82 -2.94
CA ALA A 22 -5.97 -5.21 -1.81
C ALA A 22 -7.23 -4.34 -1.74
N LEU A 23 -7.07 -3.02 -1.86
CA LEU A 23 -8.18 -2.05 -1.85
C LEU A 23 -9.16 -2.32 -3.00
N ALA A 24 -8.68 -2.57 -4.21
CA ALA A 24 -9.51 -2.89 -5.37
C ALA A 24 -10.38 -4.14 -5.13
N ASN A 25 -9.77 -5.22 -4.62
CA ASN A 25 -10.49 -6.44 -4.29
C ASN A 25 -11.53 -6.20 -3.19
N TYR A 26 -11.15 -5.48 -2.13
CA TYR A 26 -12.04 -5.19 -1.02
C TYR A 26 -13.25 -4.37 -1.44
N LEU A 27 -13.02 -3.25 -2.12
CA LEU A 27 -14.11 -2.37 -2.57
C LEU A 27 -15.03 -3.06 -3.58
N PHE A 28 -14.46 -3.84 -4.52
CA PHE A 28 -15.23 -4.63 -5.47
C PHE A 28 -16.11 -5.68 -4.77
N ALA A 29 -15.56 -6.40 -3.78
CA ALA A 29 -16.33 -7.33 -2.97
C ALA A 29 -17.47 -6.63 -2.21
N ARG A 30 -17.19 -5.51 -1.54
CA ARG A 30 -18.22 -4.73 -0.82
C ARG A 30 -19.31 -4.21 -1.74
N GLN A 31 -18.95 -3.67 -2.89
CA GLN A 31 -19.92 -3.14 -3.86
C GLN A 31 -20.84 -4.21 -4.42
N THR A 32 -20.32 -5.42 -4.67
CA THR A 32 -21.08 -6.54 -5.25
C THR A 32 -21.75 -7.44 -4.23
N GLY A 33 -21.69 -7.10 -2.94
CA GLY A 33 -22.20 -7.98 -1.86
C GLY A 33 -21.46 -9.32 -1.78
N GLY A 34 -20.21 -9.34 -2.21
CA GLY A 34 -19.35 -10.51 -2.27
C GLY A 34 -18.47 -10.73 -1.04
N GLN A 35 -17.51 -11.62 -1.18
CA GLN A 35 -16.54 -11.99 -0.14
C GLN A 35 -15.11 -11.78 -0.65
N MET A 36 -14.22 -11.37 0.25
CA MET A 36 -12.78 -11.30 0.01
C MET A 36 -12.05 -12.34 0.86
N LEU A 37 -11.14 -13.07 0.21
CA LEU A 37 -10.22 -14.02 0.84
C LEU A 37 -8.83 -13.39 0.93
N LEU A 38 -8.09 -13.74 1.98
CA LEU A 38 -6.66 -13.43 2.09
C LEU A 38 -5.87 -14.74 1.95
N ARG A 39 -5.12 -14.88 0.86
CA ARG A 39 -4.21 -16.00 0.65
C ARG A 39 -2.77 -15.51 0.83
N LEU A 40 -2.01 -16.14 1.68
CA LEU A 40 -0.59 -15.85 1.83
C LEU A 40 0.20 -16.81 0.91
N ASP A 41 0.79 -16.25 -0.16
CA ASP A 41 1.54 -17.00 -1.17
C ASP A 41 2.97 -17.23 -0.68
N ASP A 42 3.15 -18.17 0.26
CA ASP A 42 4.36 -18.44 1.03
C ASP A 42 5.08 -19.76 0.62
N LEU A 43 4.92 -20.19 -0.63
CA LEU A 43 5.62 -21.38 -1.15
C LEU A 43 7.14 -21.21 -1.25
N ASP A 44 7.64 -19.99 -1.42
CA ASP A 44 9.06 -19.67 -1.37
C ASP A 44 9.51 -19.50 0.09
N GLN A 45 9.81 -20.62 0.74
CA GLN A 45 10.17 -20.64 2.17
C GLN A 45 11.50 -19.94 2.49
N GLU A 46 12.37 -19.71 1.49
CA GLU A 46 13.62 -18.99 1.70
C GLU A 46 13.37 -17.50 1.90
N ARG A 47 12.40 -16.92 1.20
CA ARG A 47 12.06 -15.49 1.27
C ARG A 47 10.83 -15.19 2.11
N ALA A 48 9.86 -16.09 2.16
CA ALA A 48 8.66 -15.94 2.98
C ALA A 48 9.01 -16.05 4.47
N ARG A 49 8.57 -15.09 5.27
CA ARG A 49 8.78 -15.07 6.72
C ARG A 49 7.46 -14.91 7.46
N PRO A 50 7.21 -15.69 8.53
CA PRO A 50 5.99 -15.53 9.34
C PRO A 50 5.77 -14.09 9.82
N VAL A 51 6.84 -13.40 10.24
CA VAL A 51 6.77 -12.02 10.70
C VAL A 51 6.24 -11.06 9.61
N HIS A 52 6.57 -11.30 8.34
CA HIS A 52 6.04 -10.48 7.25
C HIS A 52 4.57 -10.77 6.96
N ALA A 53 4.14 -12.03 7.12
CA ALA A 53 2.74 -12.39 7.02
C ALA A 53 1.89 -11.66 8.07
N ASP A 54 2.33 -11.68 9.33
CA ASP A 54 1.65 -11.00 10.43
C ASP A 54 1.63 -9.47 10.23
N GLN A 55 2.74 -8.90 9.73
CA GLN A 55 2.84 -7.49 9.39
C GLN A 55 1.86 -7.09 8.29
N ILE A 56 1.77 -7.88 7.21
CA ILE A 56 0.80 -7.64 6.12
C ILE A 56 -0.63 -7.65 6.65
N MET A 57 -0.98 -8.63 7.49
CA MET A 57 -2.31 -8.71 8.09
C MET A 57 -2.61 -7.53 9.01
N GLN A 58 -1.62 -7.07 9.79
CA GLN A 58 -1.76 -5.87 10.62
C GLN A 58 -1.95 -4.61 9.79
N ASP A 59 -1.15 -4.46 8.73
CA ASP A 59 -1.22 -3.30 7.85
C ASP A 59 -2.54 -3.25 7.08
N LEU A 60 -3.08 -4.39 6.63
CA LEU A 60 -4.40 -4.46 5.99
C LEU A 60 -5.52 -4.08 6.96
N ARG A 61 -5.51 -4.59 8.21
CA ARG A 61 -6.50 -4.23 9.23
C ARG A 61 -6.44 -2.75 9.57
N TRP A 62 -5.23 -2.21 9.73
CA TRP A 62 -5.05 -0.77 9.94
C TRP A 62 -5.59 0.04 8.76
N PHE A 63 -5.41 -0.46 7.53
CA PHE A 63 -5.94 0.18 6.32
C PHE A 63 -7.48 0.08 6.21
N GLY A 64 -8.12 -0.65 7.11
CA GLY A 64 -9.57 -0.86 7.14
C GLY A 64 -10.05 -2.00 6.25
N ILE A 65 -9.14 -2.86 5.80
CA ILE A 65 -9.45 -4.02 4.96
C ILE A 65 -9.55 -5.26 5.86
N ASP A 66 -10.71 -5.89 5.85
CA ASP A 66 -10.99 -7.18 6.46
C ASP A 66 -11.22 -8.27 5.40
N TRP A 67 -11.27 -9.50 5.84
CA TRP A 67 -11.50 -10.67 5.00
C TRP A 67 -12.27 -11.75 5.76
N GLN A 68 -13.01 -12.60 5.02
CA GLN A 68 -13.83 -13.66 5.62
C GLN A 68 -13.01 -14.90 5.98
N THR A 69 -11.99 -15.20 5.17
CA THR A 69 -11.13 -16.38 5.36
C THR A 69 -9.71 -16.04 4.99
N SER A 70 -8.75 -16.57 5.76
CA SER A 70 -7.33 -16.49 5.40
C SER A 70 -6.68 -17.88 5.53
N PHE A 71 -5.69 -18.12 4.66
CA PHE A 71 -4.91 -19.36 4.66
C PHE A 71 -3.53 -19.15 4.05
N ARG A 72 -2.63 -20.13 4.29
CA ARG A 72 -1.27 -20.15 3.75
C ARG A 72 -1.16 -21.25 2.70
N GLN A 73 -0.46 -20.97 1.61
CA GLN A 73 -0.19 -21.98 0.58
C GLN A 73 0.70 -23.11 1.10
N SER A 74 1.65 -22.79 1.99
CA SER A 74 2.54 -23.79 2.61
C SER A 74 1.81 -24.89 3.39
N GLU A 75 0.59 -24.63 3.87
CA GLU A 75 -0.23 -25.57 4.65
C GLU A 75 -1.09 -26.49 3.78
N ARG A 76 -0.99 -26.38 2.43
CA ARG A 76 -1.91 -27.05 1.51
C ARG A 76 -1.23 -28.08 0.60
N GLN A 77 -0.04 -28.56 1.00
CA GLN A 77 0.78 -29.46 0.19
C GLN A 77 0.05 -30.72 -0.24
N ASP A 78 -0.75 -31.34 0.65
CA ASP A 78 -1.49 -32.56 0.33
C ASP A 78 -2.50 -32.37 -0.81
N LEU A 79 -3.21 -31.23 -0.82
CA LEU A 79 -4.13 -30.90 -1.91
C LEU A 79 -3.36 -30.70 -3.23
N TYR A 80 -2.22 -29.99 -3.17
CA TYR A 80 -1.40 -29.78 -4.37
C TYR A 80 -0.87 -31.11 -4.92
N GLN A 81 -0.37 -32.00 -4.08
CA GLN A 81 0.13 -33.31 -4.51
C GLN A 81 -0.98 -34.20 -5.08
N ALA A 82 -2.17 -34.21 -4.46
CA ALA A 82 -3.32 -34.94 -4.98
C ALA A 82 -3.74 -34.44 -6.38
N THR A 83 -3.78 -33.12 -6.58
CA THR A 83 -4.13 -32.51 -7.88
C THR A 83 -3.04 -32.75 -8.91
N ILE A 84 -1.76 -32.67 -8.56
CA ILE A 84 -0.64 -33.00 -9.45
C ILE A 84 -0.77 -34.45 -9.93
N ALA A 85 -0.99 -35.39 -9.02
CA ALA A 85 -1.15 -36.82 -9.36
C ALA A 85 -2.34 -37.05 -10.29
N GLN A 86 -3.44 -36.30 -10.12
CA GLN A 86 -4.58 -36.36 -11.03
C GLN A 86 -4.19 -35.83 -12.43
N LEU A 87 -3.60 -34.65 -12.54
CA LEU A 87 -3.18 -34.05 -13.80
C LEU A 87 -2.17 -34.93 -14.56
N GLN A 88 -1.33 -35.67 -13.85
CA GLN A 88 -0.41 -36.65 -14.42
C GLN A 88 -1.15 -37.87 -14.99
N ARG A 89 -2.09 -38.48 -14.23
CA ARG A 89 -2.92 -39.60 -14.70
C ARG A 89 -3.73 -39.24 -15.94
N ASP A 90 -4.28 -38.02 -15.95
CA ASP A 90 -5.12 -37.51 -17.04
C ASP A 90 -4.29 -37.01 -18.23
N LYS A 91 -2.94 -37.13 -18.15
CA LYS A 91 -1.99 -36.74 -19.20
C LYS A 91 -2.01 -35.26 -19.58
N PHE A 92 -2.46 -34.40 -18.69
CA PHE A 92 -2.32 -32.95 -18.82
C PHE A 92 -0.92 -32.49 -18.47
N LEU A 93 -0.22 -33.21 -17.58
CA LEU A 93 1.18 -33.00 -17.29
C LEU A 93 2.04 -34.07 -17.95
N TYR A 94 3.21 -33.65 -18.46
CA TYR A 94 4.19 -34.56 -19.02
C TYR A 94 5.59 -34.28 -18.46
N PRO A 95 6.43 -35.34 -18.24
CA PRO A 95 7.72 -35.20 -17.61
C PRO A 95 8.74 -34.65 -18.61
N CYS A 96 9.61 -33.74 -18.09
CA CYS A 96 10.72 -33.13 -18.81
C CYS A 96 11.99 -33.28 -18.00
N PHE A 97 13.06 -33.78 -18.61
CA PHE A 97 14.34 -34.09 -17.96
C PHE A 97 15.47 -33.11 -18.34
N GLU A 98 15.15 -32.06 -19.08
CA GLU A 98 16.11 -31.04 -19.51
C GLU A 98 16.55 -30.16 -18.35
N SER A 99 17.84 -29.86 -18.29
CA SER A 99 18.36 -28.91 -17.31
C SER A 99 18.04 -27.46 -17.71
N GLU A 100 18.24 -26.53 -16.77
CA GLU A 100 18.07 -25.10 -17.06
C GLU A 100 19.04 -24.63 -18.16
N GLU A 101 20.28 -25.14 -18.15
CA GLU A 101 21.30 -24.81 -19.14
C GLU A 101 20.91 -25.31 -20.53
N GLU A 102 20.39 -26.55 -20.64
CA GLU A 102 19.87 -27.10 -21.89
C GLU A 102 18.70 -26.29 -22.43
N LEU A 103 17.77 -25.88 -21.56
CA LEU A 103 16.63 -25.03 -21.94
C LEU A 103 17.07 -23.64 -22.40
N LYS A 104 18.01 -23.01 -21.68
CA LYS A 104 18.58 -21.70 -22.07
C LYS A 104 19.30 -21.80 -23.42
N ALA A 105 20.13 -22.83 -23.62
CA ALA A 105 20.85 -23.05 -24.88
C ALA A 105 19.87 -23.22 -26.06
N LYS A 106 18.78 -23.99 -25.89
CA LYS A 106 17.72 -24.14 -26.90
C LYS A 106 17.03 -22.81 -27.21
N GLN A 107 16.71 -22.01 -26.21
CA GLN A 107 16.09 -20.70 -26.40
C GLN A 107 17.01 -19.74 -27.17
N GLU A 108 18.31 -19.68 -26.81
CA GLU A 108 19.30 -18.85 -27.49
C GLU A 108 19.49 -19.29 -28.95
N PHE A 109 19.56 -20.60 -29.19
CA PHE A 109 19.67 -21.15 -30.54
C PHE A 109 18.51 -20.74 -31.44
N ARG A 110 17.27 -20.76 -30.90
CA ARG A 110 16.07 -20.28 -31.62
C ARG A 110 16.12 -18.77 -31.88
N ARG A 111 16.51 -17.95 -30.85
CA ARG A 111 16.67 -16.50 -31.01
C ARG A 111 17.68 -16.13 -32.09
N LYS A 112 18.84 -16.82 -32.14
CA LYS A 112 19.85 -16.60 -33.18
C LYS A 112 19.33 -16.87 -34.60
N ARG A 113 18.25 -17.65 -34.73
CA ARG A 113 17.59 -17.98 -36.00
C ARG A 113 16.34 -17.14 -36.25
N ASN A 114 16.12 -16.06 -35.48
CA ASN A 114 14.91 -15.25 -35.54
C ASN A 114 13.61 -16.06 -35.34
N GLN A 115 13.69 -17.17 -34.61
CA GLN A 115 12.54 -17.99 -34.26
C GLN A 115 12.07 -17.63 -32.85
N SER A 116 10.76 -17.71 -32.61
CA SER A 116 10.21 -17.54 -31.27
C SER A 116 10.82 -18.56 -30.29
N PRO A 117 11.22 -18.17 -29.08
CA PRO A 117 11.85 -19.05 -28.09
C PRO A 117 10.83 -19.97 -27.37
N ILE A 118 9.79 -20.41 -28.10
CA ILE A 118 8.78 -21.33 -27.61
C ILE A 118 9.38 -22.72 -27.39
N TYR A 119 9.01 -23.39 -26.31
CA TYR A 119 9.43 -24.75 -26.02
C TYR A 119 8.97 -25.74 -27.10
N ASP A 120 9.87 -26.56 -27.58
CA ASP A 120 9.68 -27.44 -28.76
C ASP A 120 8.93 -28.75 -28.48
N ARG A 121 8.51 -28.96 -27.23
CA ARG A 121 7.83 -30.19 -26.79
C ARG A 121 8.63 -31.48 -27.05
N ALA A 122 9.97 -31.38 -27.10
CA ALA A 122 10.82 -32.53 -27.42
C ALA A 122 10.57 -33.71 -26.48
N MET A 123 10.30 -33.43 -25.20
CA MET A 123 10.09 -34.47 -24.19
C MET A 123 8.77 -35.25 -24.35
N LEU A 124 7.77 -34.74 -25.11
CA LEU A 124 6.59 -35.53 -25.47
C LEU A 124 6.89 -36.72 -26.38
N LYS A 125 8.04 -36.67 -27.07
CA LYS A 125 8.46 -37.72 -28.02
C LYS A 125 9.26 -38.84 -27.35
N LEU A 126 9.59 -38.71 -26.04
CA LEU A 126 10.33 -39.73 -25.32
C LEU A 126 9.51 -41.01 -25.22
N THR A 127 10.15 -42.13 -25.53
CA THR A 127 9.60 -43.46 -25.27
C THR A 127 9.63 -43.76 -23.77
N ASP A 128 8.81 -44.71 -23.32
CA ASP A 128 8.78 -45.11 -21.91
C ASP A 128 10.14 -45.64 -21.44
N LYS A 129 10.87 -46.34 -22.32
CA LYS A 129 12.25 -46.78 -22.04
C LYS A 129 13.17 -45.60 -21.79
N GLN A 130 13.15 -44.58 -22.64
CA GLN A 130 14.01 -43.40 -22.47
C GLN A 130 13.66 -42.62 -21.18
N ARG A 131 12.40 -42.60 -20.76
CA ARG A 131 11.99 -42.02 -19.49
C ARG A 131 12.55 -42.82 -18.30
N GLN A 132 12.38 -44.15 -18.34
CA GLN A 132 12.92 -45.05 -17.32
C GLN A 132 14.47 -44.97 -17.23
N ASP A 133 15.17 -44.93 -18.38
CA ASP A 133 16.62 -44.79 -18.42
C ASP A 133 17.07 -43.44 -17.80
N ALA A 134 16.34 -42.35 -18.04
CA ALA A 134 16.63 -41.03 -17.45
C ALA A 134 16.42 -41.04 -15.93
N GLU A 135 15.34 -41.66 -15.44
CA GLU A 135 15.04 -41.80 -14.01
C GLU A 135 16.05 -42.73 -13.32
N ALA A 136 16.40 -43.86 -13.95
CA ALA A 136 17.45 -44.79 -13.48
C ALA A 136 18.81 -44.08 -13.41
N GLY A 137 19.07 -43.16 -14.31
CA GLY A 137 20.25 -42.28 -14.31
C GLY A 137 20.19 -41.17 -13.24
N GLY A 138 19.19 -41.16 -12.35
CA GLY A 138 19.05 -40.19 -11.25
C GLY A 138 18.47 -38.84 -11.65
N LYS A 139 17.99 -38.67 -12.87
CA LYS A 139 17.32 -37.43 -13.28
C LYS A 139 15.92 -37.38 -12.72
N ARG A 140 15.57 -36.29 -12.02
CA ARG A 140 14.20 -36.00 -11.57
C ARG A 140 13.51 -35.11 -12.59
N PRO A 141 12.33 -35.50 -13.10
CA PRO A 141 11.61 -34.67 -14.07
C PRO A 141 10.99 -33.46 -13.40
N HIS A 142 11.01 -32.32 -14.06
CA HIS A 142 10.02 -31.29 -13.88
C HIS A 142 8.82 -31.58 -14.81
N TRP A 143 7.63 -31.06 -14.47
CA TRP A 143 6.43 -31.37 -15.24
C TRP A 143 5.87 -30.12 -15.90
N ARG A 144 5.62 -30.24 -17.21
CA ARG A 144 5.01 -29.17 -18.01
C ARG A 144 3.56 -29.48 -18.28
N PHE A 145 2.76 -28.42 -18.27
CA PHE A 145 1.36 -28.48 -18.67
C PHE A 145 1.23 -28.43 -20.20
N LYS A 146 0.59 -29.44 -20.75
CA LYS A 146 0.40 -29.55 -22.19
C LYS A 146 -0.74 -28.62 -22.65
N LEU A 147 -0.38 -27.45 -23.15
CA LEU A 147 -1.33 -26.49 -23.70
C LEU A 147 -1.96 -27.02 -25.01
N SER A 148 -3.27 -26.74 -25.18
CA SER A 148 -4.01 -27.16 -26.38
C SER A 148 -3.56 -26.47 -27.67
N GLY A 149 -2.96 -25.28 -27.55
CA GLY A 149 -2.55 -24.46 -28.71
C GLY A 149 -3.67 -23.62 -29.30
N ARG A 150 -4.90 -23.67 -28.74
CA ARG A 150 -6.04 -22.88 -29.21
C ARG A 150 -5.86 -21.39 -28.91
N THR A 151 -6.67 -20.58 -29.56
CA THR A 151 -6.82 -19.16 -29.23
C THR A 151 -7.92 -19.00 -28.19
N LEU A 152 -7.61 -18.26 -27.13
CA LEU A 152 -8.52 -17.92 -26.05
C LEU A 152 -8.84 -16.44 -26.10
N ALA A 153 -10.11 -16.10 -25.96
CA ALA A 153 -10.60 -14.74 -25.82
C ALA A 153 -11.30 -14.59 -24.46
N TRP A 154 -11.05 -13.46 -23.79
CA TRP A 154 -11.75 -13.10 -22.55
C TRP A 154 -11.98 -11.60 -22.50
N ASN A 155 -12.87 -11.16 -21.65
CA ASN A 155 -13.06 -9.74 -21.35
C ASN A 155 -12.44 -9.43 -19.99
N ASP A 156 -11.37 -8.63 -19.98
CA ASP A 156 -10.76 -8.17 -18.76
C ASP A 156 -11.59 -7.02 -18.17
N LEU A 157 -11.81 -7.04 -16.87
CA LEU A 157 -12.66 -6.08 -16.16
C LEU A 157 -12.14 -4.63 -16.24
N ILE A 158 -10.84 -4.46 -16.52
CA ILE A 158 -10.16 -3.16 -16.51
C ILE A 158 -9.75 -2.75 -17.93
N VAL A 159 -9.05 -3.66 -18.62
CA VAL A 159 -8.46 -3.35 -19.93
C VAL A 159 -9.30 -3.79 -21.11
N GLY A 160 -10.49 -4.38 -20.87
CA GLY A 160 -11.44 -4.77 -21.90
C GLY A 160 -11.06 -6.07 -22.66
N PRO A 161 -11.52 -6.24 -23.92
CA PRO A 161 -11.32 -7.47 -24.68
C PRO A 161 -9.84 -7.84 -24.84
N ARG A 162 -9.53 -9.10 -24.60
CA ARG A 162 -8.19 -9.70 -24.72
C ARG A 162 -8.27 -11.01 -25.47
N GLU A 163 -7.19 -11.31 -26.17
CA GLU A 163 -7.02 -12.55 -26.89
C GLU A 163 -5.58 -13.04 -26.78
N ALA A 164 -5.37 -14.34 -26.68
CA ALA A 164 -4.05 -14.96 -26.71
C ALA A 164 -4.11 -16.33 -27.39
N THR A 165 -3.15 -16.60 -28.26
CA THR A 165 -2.98 -17.90 -28.92
C THR A 165 -2.00 -18.75 -28.13
N LEU A 166 -2.46 -19.83 -27.52
CA LEU A 166 -1.64 -20.73 -26.71
C LEU A 166 -0.56 -21.46 -27.51
N ALA A 167 -0.72 -21.58 -28.85
CA ALA A 167 0.35 -22.08 -29.70
C ALA A 167 1.59 -21.17 -29.74
N ALA A 168 1.44 -19.88 -29.36
CA ALA A 168 2.53 -18.91 -29.27
C ALA A 168 3.15 -18.85 -27.85
N VAL A 169 2.71 -19.70 -26.94
CA VAL A 169 3.18 -19.76 -25.55
C VAL A 169 3.88 -21.11 -25.31
N SER A 170 5.00 -21.09 -24.58
CA SER A 170 5.65 -22.32 -24.13
C SER A 170 4.76 -23.06 -23.12
N ASP A 171 4.71 -24.38 -23.21
CA ASP A 171 4.10 -25.19 -22.16
C ASP A 171 4.78 -24.84 -20.80
N PRO A 172 4.03 -24.32 -19.81
CA PRO A 172 4.61 -23.87 -18.58
C PRO A 172 5.04 -25.04 -17.70
N ILE A 173 6.12 -24.86 -16.93
CA ILE A 173 6.46 -25.76 -15.84
C ILE A 173 5.49 -25.51 -14.71
N LEU A 174 4.69 -26.50 -14.35
CA LEU A 174 3.75 -26.43 -13.24
C LEU A 174 4.24 -27.16 -11.99
N VAL A 175 5.16 -28.14 -12.15
CA VAL A 175 5.77 -28.85 -11.03
C VAL A 175 7.28 -28.87 -11.23
N ARG A 176 8.00 -28.47 -10.20
CA ARG A 176 9.46 -28.47 -10.19
C ARG A 176 10.03 -29.90 -10.02
N ALA A 177 11.31 -30.05 -10.25
CA ALA A 177 12.01 -31.35 -10.12
C ALA A 177 12.03 -31.88 -8.66
N ASP A 178 11.85 -31.03 -7.67
CA ASP A 178 11.68 -31.41 -6.27
C ASP A 178 10.24 -31.87 -5.92
N GLY A 179 9.31 -31.82 -6.90
CA GLY A 179 7.91 -32.17 -6.73
C GLY A 179 7.04 -31.01 -6.24
N SER A 180 7.60 -29.83 -5.98
CA SER A 180 6.83 -28.68 -5.51
C SER A 180 6.03 -28.02 -6.66
N PRO A 181 4.81 -27.54 -6.40
CA PRO A 181 4.05 -26.79 -7.39
C PRO A 181 4.68 -25.42 -7.66
N THR A 182 4.51 -24.93 -8.88
CA THR A 182 4.81 -23.52 -9.18
C THR A 182 3.67 -22.61 -8.70
N PRO A 183 3.92 -21.30 -8.49
CA PRO A 183 2.87 -20.37 -8.07
C PRO A 183 1.64 -20.35 -8.99
N ILE A 184 1.83 -20.59 -10.29
CA ILE A 184 0.72 -20.64 -11.26
C ILE A 184 -0.23 -21.80 -10.91
N LEU A 185 0.31 -23.00 -10.68
CA LEU A 185 -0.50 -24.16 -10.37
C LEU A 185 -1.19 -24.03 -9.01
N ALA A 186 -0.42 -23.71 -7.98
CA ALA A 186 -0.95 -23.56 -6.62
C ALA A 186 -2.07 -22.50 -6.56
N SER A 187 -1.85 -21.37 -7.25
CA SER A 187 -2.85 -20.29 -7.30
C SER A 187 -4.17 -20.75 -7.92
N VAL A 188 -4.13 -21.50 -9.03
CA VAL A 188 -5.35 -21.97 -9.69
C VAL A 188 -6.05 -23.03 -8.86
N ILE A 189 -5.31 -23.97 -8.24
CA ILE A 189 -5.89 -24.98 -7.35
C ILE A 189 -6.63 -24.31 -6.18
N ASP A 190 -6.00 -23.33 -5.55
CA ASP A 190 -6.62 -22.60 -4.43
C ASP A 190 -7.86 -21.81 -4.90
N ASP A 191 -7.76 -21.14 -6.03
CA ASP A 191 -8.87 -20.36 -6.57
C ASP A 191 -10.08 -21.24 -6.94
N VAL A 192 -9.83 -22.49 -7.41
CA VAL A 192 -10.89 -23.51 -7.63
C VAL A 192 -11.50 -23.97 -6.32
N GLU A 193 -10.68 -24.37 -5.36
CA GLU A 193 -11.12 -24.91 -4.07
C GLU A 193 -11.97 -23.91 -3.28
N TYR A 194 -11.56 -22.65 -3.28
CA TYR A 194 -12.32 -21.60 -2.60
C TYR A 194 -13.43 -20.97 -3.45
N GLY A 195 -13.61 -21.42 -4.69
CA GLY A 195 -14.65 -20.91 -5.60
C GLY A 195 -14.45 -19.44 -5.92
N THR A 196 -13.22 -18.99 -6.12
CA THR A 196 -12.89 -17.63 -6.57
C THR A 196 -13.55 -17.37 -7.93
N THR A 197 -14.29 -16.27 -8.05
CA THR A 197 -15.02 -15.90 -9.28
C THR A 197 -14.35 -14.74 -10.01
N HIS A 198 -13.64 -13.88 -9.29
CA HIS A 198 -12.98 -12.70 -9.85
C HIS A 198 -11.55 -12.61 -9.36
N ILE A 199 -10.63 -12.41 -10.28
CA ILE A 199 -9.18 -12.35 -10.05
C ILE A 199 -8.70 -10.95 -10.43
N ILE A 200 -8.72 -10.02 -9.46
CA ILE A 200 -8.19 -8.66 -9.62
C ILE A 200 -6.76 -8.64 -9.08
N ARG A 201 -5.79 -8.27 -9.93
CA ARG A 201 -4.35 -8.33 -9.61
C ARG A 201 -3.53 -7.33 -10.43
N GLY A 202 -2.23 -7.22 -10.18
CA GLY A 202 -1.33 -6.39 -10.97
C GLY A 202 -1.15 -6.90 -12.41
N GLU A 203 -0.91 -5.98 -13.34
CA GLU A 203 -0.71 -6.26 -14.77
C GLU A 203 0.53 -7.11 -15.09
N ASP A 204 1.50 -7.16 -14.19
CA ASP A 204 2.67 -8.04 -14.26
C ASP A 204 2.30 -9.53 -14.41
N ASN A 205 1.10 -9.90 -13.97
CA ASN A 205 0.55 -11.25 -14.08
C ASN A 205 -0.30 -11.49 -15.34
N ALA A 206 -0.50 -10.48 -16.19
CA ALA A 206 -1.39 -10.59 -17.36
C ALA A 206 -0.93 -11.67 -18.36
N GLY A 207 0.38 -11.87 -18.50
CA GLY A 207 0.96 -12.89 -19.38
C GLY A 207 0.59 -14.34 -19.02
N ASN A 208 0.20 -14.60 -17.77
CA ASN A 208 -0.18 -15.93 -17.30
C ASN A 208 -1.67 -16.23 -17.48
N THR A 209 -2.48 -15.23 -17.84
CA THR A 209 -3.95 -15.34 -17.80
C THR A 209 -4.49 -16.42 -18.74
N ALA A 210 -4.02 -16.48 -19.99
CA ALA A 210 -4.47 -17.50 -20.93
C ALA A 210 -4.14 -18.92 -20.47
N VAL A 211 -2.95 -19.14 -19.91
CA VAL A 211 -2.53 -20.41 -19.32
C VAL A 211 -3.45 -20.80 -18.15
N GLN A 212 -3.75 -19.84 -17.28
CA GLN A 212 -4.61 -20.08 -16.13
C GLN A 212 -6.05 -20.36 -16.52
N ILE A 213 -6.59 -19.67 -17.55
CA ILE A 213 -7.93 -19.98 -18.09
C ILE A 213 -8.00 -21.45 -18.52
N GLU A 214 -7.01 -21.93 -19.30
CA GLU A 214 -7.00 -23.32 -19.73
C GLU A 214 -6.85 -24.29 -18.55
N LEU A 215 -6.03 -23.95 -17.56
CA LEU A 215 -5.86 -24.77 -16.37
C LEU A 215 -7.13 -24.80 -15.50
N PHE A 216 -7.87 -23.68 -15.37
CA PHE A 216 -9.19 -23.66 -14.73
C PHE A 216 -10.18 -24.58 -15.45
N GLU A 217 -10.24 -24.55 -16.77
CA GLU A 217 -11.14 -25.42 -17.53
C GLU A 217 -10.81 -26.91 -17.34
N VAL A 218 -9.54 -27.26 -17.27
CA VAL A 218 -9.09 -28.63 -17.00
C VAL A 218 -9.49 -29.08 -15.59
N LEU A 219 -9.27 -28.24 -14.57
CA LEU A 219 -9.57 -28.60 -13.19
C LEU A 219 -11.07 -28.60 -12.86
N LEU A 220 -11.84 -27.72 -13.48
CA LEU A 220 -13.29 -27.63 -13.29
C LEU A 220 -14.08 -28.59 -14.19
N GLY A 221 -13.44 -29.16 -15.21
CA GLY A 221 -14.12 -30.00 -16.22
C GLY A 221 -15.13 -29.22 -17.08
N SER A 222 -15.13 -27.93 -17.01
CA SER A 222 -16.07 -27.05 -17.71
C SER A 222 -15.53 -25.66 -17.94
N ARG A 223 -16.10 -24.94 -18.92
CA ARG A 223 -15.81 -23.51 -19.13
C ARG A 223 -16.55 -22.62 -18.13
N THR A 224 -16.16 -22.70 -16.86
CA THR A 224 -16.70 -21.77 -15.85
C THR A 224 -16.01 -20.42 -16.01
N PRO A 225 -16.74 -19.33 -16.22
CA PRO A 225 -16.13 -18.03 -16.41
C PRO A 225 -15.49 -17.54 -15.12
N ILE A 226 -14.16 -17.47 -15.10
CA ILE A 226 -13.41 -16.70 -14.12
C ILE A 226 -13.16 -15.31 -14.73
N HIS A 227 -13.52 -14.28 -14.01
CA HIS A 227 -13.34 -12.91 -14.45
C HIS A 227 -11.98 -12.37 -14.00
N PHE A 228 -11.20 -11.86 -14.93
CA PHE A 228 -9.89 -11.27 -14.66
C PHE A 228 -9.95 -9.76 -14.76
N GLY A 229 -9.21 -9.08 -13.88
CA GLY A 229 -8.97 -7.64 -13.93
C GLY A 229 -7.50 -7.34 -13.64
N HIS A 230 -6.82 -6.69 -14.56
CA HIS A 230 -5.40 -6.38 -14.45
C HIS A 230 -5.20 -4.89 -14.19
N LEU A 231 -4.82 -4.55 -12.96
CA LEU A 231 -4.50 -3.19 -12.55
C LEU A 231 -3.13 -2.79 -13.10
N PRO A 232 -3.03 -1.66 -13.81
CA PRO A 232 -1.75 -1.14 -14.24
C PRO A 232 -0.88 -0.78 -13.04
N THR A 233 0.43 -0.78 -13.23
CA THR A 233 1.38 -0.34 -12.21
C THR A 233 0.99 1.04 -11.69
N LEU A 234 1.08 1.25 -10.37
CA LEU A 234 0.75 2.53 -9.77
C LEU A 234 1.68 3.61 -10.32
N GLY A 235 1.11 4.47 -11.16
CA GLY A 235 1.82 5.58 -11.78
C GLY A 235 2.01 6.72 -10.78
N ASP A 236 3.17 7.38 -10.83
CA ASP A 236 3.45 8.61 -10.12
C ASP A 236 2.95 9.82 -10.93
N SER A 237 2.47 10.86 -10.26
CA SER A 237 2.13 12.15 -10.86
C SER A 237 3.36 12.96 -11.31
N GLY A 238 4.57 12.38 -11.24
CA GLY A 238 5.83 12.99 -11.63
C GLY A 238 6.56 13.72 -10.50
N LYS A 239 5.96 13.87 -9.32
CA LYS A 239 6.65 14.40 -8.12
C LYS A 239 7.10 13.23 -7.26
N ALA A 240 8.39 13.14 -7.01
CA ALA A 240 8.94 12.10 -6.13
C ALA A 240 8.39 12.27 -4.70
N ALA A 241 8.09 11.16 -4.05
CA ALA A 241 7.81 11.13 -2.62
C ALA A 241 9.03 11.62 -1.82
N PRO A 242 8.86 12.08 -0.56
CA PRO A 242 9.97 12.43 0.32
C PRO A 242 11.05 11.33 0.30
N GLY A 243 12.30 11.71 0.04
CA GLY A 243 13.43 10.78 -0.14
C GLY A 243 13.60 10.20 -1.54
N GLY A 244 12.95 10.75 -2.59
CA GLY A 244 13.18 10.38 -4.01
C GLY A 244 12.59 9.02 -4.41
N ARG A 245 11.73 8.41 -3.58
CA ARG A 245 11.11 7.10 -3.85
C ARG A 245 9.90 7.24 -4.76
N ARG A 246 9.69 6.23 -5.62
CA ARG A 246 8.43 6.11 -6.37
C ARG A 246 7.28 5.78 -5.42
N ALA A 247 6.10 6.36 -5.64
CA ALA A 247 4.93 6.19 -4.77
C ALA A 247 4.59 4.71 -4.53
N GLY A 248 4.62 3.89 -5.58
CA GLY A 248 4.36 2.45 -5.48
C GLY A 248 5.27 1.69 -4.50
N ASN A 249 6.45 2.23 -4.19
CA ASN A 249 7.45 1.65 -3.29
C ASN A 249 7.40 2.23 -1.86
N LEU A 250 6.40 3.04 -1.53
CA LEU A 250 6.15 3.46 -0.15
C LEU A 250 5.51 2.32 0.62
N ALA A 251 6.11 1.94 1.75
CA ALA A 251 5.55 0.91 2.62
C ALA A 251 4.36 1.48 3.40
N LEU A 252 3.25 0.73 3.44
CA LEU A 252 2.04 1.12 4.17
C LEU A 252 2.33 1.38 5.65
N ARG A 253 3.19 0.54 6.24
CA ARG A 253 3.64 0.68 7.63
C ARG A 253 4.39 2.00 7.88
N SER A 254 5.19 2.45 6.93
CA SER A 254 5.90 3.74 7.07
C SER A 254 4.91 4.90 7.11
N LEU A 255 3.90 4.88 6.23
CA LEU A 255 2.85 5.89 6.21
C LEU A 255 2.04 5.90 7.51
N ARG A 256 1.73 4.72 8.06
CA ARG A 256 1.09 4.60 9.38
C ARG A 256 1.95 5.23 10.49
N ASN A 257 3.25 4.93 10.51
CA ASN A 257 4.17 5.47 11.52
C ASN A 257 4.35 6.99 11.39
N ASP A 258 4.25 7.52 10.18
CA ASP A 258 4.27 8.95 9.90
C ASP A 258 2.97 9.65 10.32
N GLY A 259 1.90 8.88 10.60
CA GLY A 259 0.62 9.43 11.01
C GLY A 259 -0.26 9.87 9.84
N ILE A 260 -0.10 9.22 8.68
CA ILE A 260 -1.07 9.32 7.59
C ILE A 260 -2.30 8.49 7.95
N GLU A 261 -3.48 9.05 7.76
CA GLU A 261 -4.74 8.34 7.98
C GLU A 261 -5.05 7.38 6.82
N PRO A 262 -5.56 6.17 7.11
CA PRO A 262 -5.89 5.18 6.06
C PRO A 262 -6.82 5.73 4.98
N CYS A 263 -7.82 6.52 5.39
CA CYS A 263 -8.77 7.13 4.47
C CYS A 263 -8.15 8.17 3.53
N ALA A 264 -7.05 8.83 3.93
CA ALA A 264 -6.30 9.73 3.05
C ALA A 264 -5.61 8.95 1.92
N ILE A 265 -5.03 7.79 2.25
CA ILE A 265 -4.41 6.89 1.27
C ILE A 265 -5.47 6.35 0.30
N ALA A 266 -6.59 5.85 0.83
CA ALA A 266 -7.67 5.30 0.03
C ALA A 266 -8.29 6.35 -0.91
N ALA A 267 -8.53 7.57 -0.40
CA ALA A 267 -9.05 8.69 -1.18
C ALA A 267 -8.08 9.07 -2.32
N SER A 268 -6.78 9.13 -2.05
CA SER A 268 -5.75 9.41 -3.06
C SER A 268 -5.68 8.32 -4.14
N MET A 269 -5.89 7.04 -3.77
CA MET A 269 -5.87 5.92 -4.71
C MET A 269 -7.11 5.86 -5.59
N THR A 270 -8.27 6.22 -5.05
CA THR A 270 -9.57 6.12 -5.75
C THR A 270 -9.97 7.41 -6.45
N GLY A 271 -9.36 8.54 -6.09
CA GLY A 271 -9.81 9.87 -6.52
C GLY A 271 -11.10 10.34 -5.82
N ILE A 272 -11.63 9.57 -4.86
CA ILE A 272 -12.87 9.89 -4.12
C ILE A 272 -12.49 10.57 -2.81
N ALA A 273 -12.56 11.89 -2.79
CA ALA A 273 -12.26 12.67 -1.60
C ALA A 273 -13.49 12.80 -0.68
N PRO A 274 -13.30 12.88 0.66
CA PRO A 274 -14.37 13.20 1.59
C PRO A 274 -15.00 14.58 1.28
N VAL A 275 -16.32 14.66 1.24
CA VAL A 275 -17.04 15.90 0.91
C VAL A 275 -16.88 16.93 2.04
N ASP A 276 -16.94 16.50 3.29
CA ASP A 276 -16.88 17.35 4.47
C ASP A 276 -15.48 17.45 5.11
N GLY A 277 -14.44 16.98 4.42
CA GLY A 277 -13.07 16.96 4.94
C GLY A 277 -12.81 15.89 6.01
N GLY A 278 -13.83 15.23 6.53
CA GLY A 278 -13.72 14.20 7.56
C GLY A 278 -13.28 12.83 7.02
N PRO A 279 -13.01 11.85 7.91
CA PRO A 279 -12.63 10.51 7.50
C PRO A 279 -13.75 9.80 6.73
N LEU A 280 -13.42 9.21 5.57
CA LEU A 280 -14.35 8.43 4.75
C LEU A 280 -14.05 6.94 4.92
N PRO A 281 -14.87 6.19 5.68
CA PRO A 281 -14.72 4.74 5.84
C PRO A 281 -14.80 4.00 4.50
N LEU A 282 -14.07 2.89 4.35
CA LEU A 282 -14.03 2.11 3.11
C LEU A 282 -15.40 1.60 2.67
N ASP A 283 -16.30 1.27 3.59
CA ASP A 283 -17.67 0.85 3.27
C ASP A 283 -18.51 1.95 2.60
N LYS A 284 -18.31 3.21 2.98
CA LYS A 284 -18.93 4.34 2.31
C LYS A 284 -18.26 4.60 0.96
N LEU A 285 -16.94 4.49 0.89
CA LEU A 285 -16.16 4.64 -0.33
C LEU A 285 -16.56 3.59 -1.38
N ALA A 286 -16.85 2.35 -0.97
CA ALA A 286 -17.30 1.27 -1.84
C ALA A 286 -18.58 1.59 -2.63
N ARG A 287 -19.45 2.47 -2.11
CA ARG A 287 -20.71 2.85 -2.78
C ARG A 287 -20.47 3.70 -4.04
N HIS A 288 -19.35 4.41 -4.09
CA HIS A 288 -18.97 5.29 -5.19
C HIS A 288 -17.78 4.75 -5.98
N PHE A 289 -17.31 3.55 -5.64
CA PHE A 289 -16.15 2.94 -6.23
C PHE A 289 -16.41 2.49 -7.67
N ASP A 290 -15.47 2.82 -8.55
CA ASP A 290 -15.37 2.25 -9.89
C ASP A 290 -13.98 1.65 -10.09
N LEU A 291 -13.91 0.40 -10.57
CA LEU A 291 -12.66 -0.33 -10.76
C LEU A 291 -11.80 0.28 -11.87
N ILE A 292 -12.44 0.83 -12.91
CA ILE A 292 -11.75 1.45 -14.05
C ILE A 292 -11.18 2.80 -13.64
N ASP A 293 -11.93 3.59 -12.86
CA ASP A 293 -11.47 4.87 -12.34
C ASP A 293 -10.28 4.69 -11.40
N LEU A 294 -10.35 3.69 -10.50
CA LEU A 294 -9.19 3.33 -9.67
C LEU A 294 -8.00 2.92 -10.55
N ALA A 295 -8.21 2.13 -11.61
CA ALA A 295 -7.14 1.71 -12.50
C ALA A 295 -6.46 2.88 -13.23
N ARG A 296 -7.22 3.93 -13.56
CA ARG A 296 -6.73 5.15 -14.23
C ARG A 296 -6.12 6.18 -13.28
N SER A 297 -6.41 6.09 -11.99
CA SER A 297 -5.95 7.05 -11.00
C SER A 297 -4.41 7.04 -10.93
N ARG A 298 -3.84 8.26 -10.80
CA ARG A 298 -2.42 8.45 -10.49
C ARG A 298 -2.30 8.84 -9.03
N PHE A 299 -1.33 8.27 -8.36
CA PHE A 299 -1.08 8.60 -6.96
C PHE A 299 -0.21 9.85 -6.86
N ASP A 300 -0.67 10.83 -6.11
CA ASP A 300 0.06 12.06 -5.80
C ASP A 300 0.25 12.19 -4.29
N VAL A 301 1.51 12.18 -3.85
CA VAL A 301 1.87 12.31 -2.43
C VAL A 301 1.45 13.68 -1.88
N THR A 302 1.57 14.76 -2.67
CA THR A 302 1.18 16.10 -2.24
C THR A 302 -0.34 16.18 -2.03
N GLN A 303 -1.10 15.57 -2.93
CA GLN A 303 -2.56 15.46 -2.78
C GLN A 303 -2.93 14.63 -1.54
N MET A 304 -2.25 13.51 -1.32
CA MET A 304 -2.48 12.67 -0.14
C MET A 304 -2.23 13.44 1.16
N LEU A 305 -1.13 14.20 1.25
CA LEU A 305 -0.82 15.04 2.41
C LEU A 305 -1.89 16.12 2.62
N SER A 306 -2.33 16.78 1.55
CA SER A 306 -3.41 17.77 1.62
C SER A 306 -4.73 17.17 2.11
N ILE A 307 -5.07 15.96 1.67
CA ILE A 307 -6.23 15.22 2.16
C ILE A 307 -6.04 14.88 3.63
N ASN A 308 -4.85 14.39 4.01
CA ASN A 308 -4.54 14.01 5.40
C ASN A 308 -4.67 15.21 6.35
N ARG A 309 -4.12 16.38 5.98
CA ARG A 309 -4.26 17.61 6.77
C ARG A 309 -5.74 17.96 7.03
N ARG A 310 -6.58 17.87 5.99
CA ARG A 310 -8.02 18.16 6.16
C ARG A 310 -8.69 17.15 7.09
N ILE A 311 -8.35 15.87 6.98
CA ILE A 311 -8.89 14.83 7.87
C ILE A 311 -8.44 15.09 9.31
N LEU A 312 -7.13 15.30 9.56
CA LEU A 312 -6.61 15.60 10.90
C LEU A 312 -7.32 16.83 11.49
N GLY A 313 -7.54 17.88 10.68
CA GLY A 313 -8.21 19.10 11.09
C GLY A 313 -9.67 18.91 11.57
N THR A 314 -10.31 17.80 11.21
CA THR A 314 -11.68 17.47 11.61
C THR A 314 -11.77 16.35 12.65
N MET A 315 -10.67 15.66 12.95
CA MET A 315 -10.69 14.52 13.89
C MET A 315 -10.90 14.97 15.33
N ASP A 316 -11.75 14.25 16.03
CA ASP A 316 -11.95 14.43 17.46
C ASP A 316 -10.76 13.93 18.27
N PHE A 317 -10.52 14.51 19.43
CA PHE A 317 -9.42 14.15 20.34
C PHE A 317 -9.46 12.65 20.70
N ALA A 318 -10.62 12.09 20.96
CA ALA A 318 -10.78 10.67 21.31
C ALA A 318 -10.23 9.73 20.24
N ALA A 319 -10.24 10.11 18.97
CA ALA A 319 -9.74 9.29 17.86
C ALA A 319 -8.21 9.29 17.74
N VAL A 320 -7.52 10.23 18.40
CA VAL A 320 -6.07 10.41 18.30
C VAL A 320 -5.35 10.32 19.65
N ALA A 321 -6.06 10.33 20.76
CA ALA A 321 -5.50 10.44 22.12
C ALA A 321 -4.36 9.44 22.39
N ASP A 322 -4.55 8.17 22.02
CA ASP A 322 -3.55 7.11 22.23
C ASP A 322 -2.30 7.24 21.33
N ARG A 323 -2.36 8.12 20.33
CA ARG A 323 -1.26 8.36 19.38
C ARG A 323 -0.55 9.69 19.62
N LEU A 324 -1.10 10.53 20.48
CA LEU A 324 -0.52 11.80 20.89
C LEU A 324 0.54 11.61 21.99
N PRO A 325 1.43 12.59 22.20
CA PRO A 325 2.35 12.56 23.33
C PRO A 325 1.63 12.44 24.67
N SER A 326 2.25 11.73 25.61
CA SER A 326 1.70 11.58 26.97
C SER A 326 1.45 12.93 27.62
N GLY A 327 0.26 13.10 28.17
CA GLY A 327 -0.17 14.37 28.79
C GLY A 327 -0.78 15.40 27.83
N ALA A 328 -0.78 15.13 26.51
CA ALA A 328 -1.45 16.00 25.55
C ALA A 328 -2.97 16.06 25.85
N THR A 329 -3.51 17.26 25.79
CA THR A 329 -4.92 17.53 26.10
C THR A 329 -5.76 17.77 24.85
N GLU A 330 -7.09 17.70 24.97
CA GLU A 330 -7.99 18.07 23.90
C GLU A 330 -7.78 19.51 23.43
N THR A 331 -7.55 20.45 24.36
CA THR A 331 -7.27 21.85 24.03
C THR A 331 -6.01 21.97 23.16
N PHE A 332 -4.96 21.22 23.49
CA PHE A 332 -3.74 21.16 22.66
C PHE A 332 -4.07 20.60 21.27
N TRP A 333 -4.80 19.49 21.20
CA TRP A 333 -5.16 18.89 19.91
C TRP A 333 -5.94 19.85 19.01
N LEU A 334 -6.93 20.53 19.57
CA LEU A 334 -7.74 21.52 18.84
C LEU A 334 -6.90 22.69 18.32
N ALA A 335 -5.89 23.12 19.08
CA ALA A 335 -4.99 24.21 18.69
C ALA A 335 -4.07 23.83 17.50
N VAL A 336 -3.63 22.55 17.42
CA VAL A 336 -2.58 22.17 16.44
C VAL A 336 -3.13 21.41 15.22
N ARG A 337 -4.23 20.67 15.34
CA ARG A 337 -4.72 19.71 14.34
C ARG A 337 -4.87 20.28 12.92
N GLY A 338 -5.27 21.54 12.79
CA GLY A 338 -5.49 22.20 11.50
C GLY A 338 -4.19 22.55 10.74
N SER A 339 -3.06 22.52 11.43
CA SER A 339 -1.74 22.88 10.88
C SER A 339 -0.86 21.67 10.57
N LEU A 340 -1.30 20.44 10.92
CA LEU A 340 -0.50 19.23 10.75
C LEU A 340 -0.72 18.60 9.39
N ASP A 341 0.36 18.30 8.69
CA ASP A 341 0.34 17.38 7.53
C ASP A 341 0.38 15.92 7.97
N LEU A 342 1.10 15.65 9.06
CA LEU A 342 1.31 14.33 9.64
C LEU A 342 1.02 14.34 11.14
N LEU A 343 0.32 13.34 11.64
CA LEU A 343 0.01 13.27 13.07
C LEU A 343 1.27 13.28 13.96
N LYS A 344 2.38 12.70 13.50
CA LYS A 344 3.66 12.69 14.24
C LYS A 344 4.19 14.10 14.55
N GLU A 345 3.84 15.10 13.74
CA GLU A 345 4.26 16.51 13.95
C GLU A 345 3.68 17.11 15.25
N ALA A 346 2.57 16.56 15.73
CA ALA A 346 2.00 16.95 17.02
C ALA A 346 3.01 16.82 18.18
N ARG A 347 4.00 15.92 18.06
CA ARG A 347 5.05 15.80 19.08
C ARG A 347 5.92 17.03 19.16
N GLY A 348 6.36 17.57 18.03
CA GLY A 348 7.14 18.81 18.01
C GLY A 348 6.37 19.98 18.62
N TRP A 349 5.08 20.10 18.29
CA TRP A 349 4.22 21.13 18.88
C TRP A 349 3.95 20.90 20.38
N TRP A 350 3.89 19.64 20.82
CA TRP A 350 3.81 19.35 22.25
C TRP A 350 5.09 19.76 22.99
N ASP A 351 6.26 19.55 22.39
CA ASP A 351 7.52 20.00 22.94
C ASP A 351 7.59 21.54 23.01
N VAL A 352 6.98 22.24 22.04
CA VAL A 352 6.81 23.72 22.10
C VAL A 352 5.92 24.13 23.27
N VAL A 353 4.81 23.45 23.51
CA VAL A 353 3.85 23.83 24.57
C VAL A 353 4.28 23.41 25.96
N ALA A 354 4.68 22.14 26.13
CA ALA A 354 4.94 21.54 27.45
C ALA A 354 6.42 21.41 27.77
N GLY A 355 7.28 21.38 26.76
CA GLY A 355 8.72 21.18 26.88
C GLY A 355 9.53 22.48 27.07
N THR A 356 10.85 22.29 27.07
CA THR A 356 11.83 23.38 27.03
C THR A 356 12.40 23.46 25.62
N ILE A 357 12.14 24.56 24.92
CA ILE A 357 12.77 24.88 23.65
C ILE A 357 13.78 26.02 23.85
N ILE A 358 14.81 26.06 23.04
CA ILE A 358 15.73 27.19 22.93
C ILE A 358 15.36 27.91 21.65
N PRO A 359 14.66 29.06 21.72
CA PRO A 359 14.31 29.81 20.53
C PRO A 359 15.56 30.38 19.86
N PRO A 360 15.55 30.56 18.53
CA PRO A 360 16.65 31.22 17.85
C PRO A 360 16.73 32.70 18.27
N MET A 361 17.93 33.26 18.25
CA MET A 361 18.10 34.70 18.33
C MET A 361 17.46 35.35 17.07
N VAL A 362 16.60 36.33 17.28
CA VAL A 362 15.90 37.01 16.18
C VAL A 362 16.57 38.35 15.89
N GLU A 363 17.40 38.35 14.86
CA GLU A 363 18.16 39.58 14.46
C GLU A 363 17.24 40.78 14.21
N GLY A 364 17.62 41.95 14.74
CA GLY A 364 16.86 43.22 14.53
C GLY A 364 15.53 43.28 15.31
N ALA A 365 15.21 42.29 16.15
CA ALA A 365 13.97 42.25 16.92
C ALA A 365 14.17 42.45 18.44
N ARG A 366 15.39 42.67 18.93
CA ARG A 366 15.70 42.78 20.32
C ARG A 366 14.75 43.69 21.10
N ASP A 367 14.62 44.95 20.66
CA ASP A 367 13.78 45.93 21.35
C ASP A 367 12.31 45.56 21.36
N LEU A 368 11.82 44.96 20.26
CA LEU A 368 10.48 44.44 20.16
C LEU A 368 10.25 43.33 21.19
N LEU A 369 11.16 42.34 21.26
CA LEU A 369 11.01 41.16 22.13
C LEU A 369 11.12 41.52 23.60
N LEU A 370 11.99 42.47 23.99
CA LEU A 370 12.05 42.99 25.34
C LEU A 370 10.76 43.76 25.72
N THR A 371 10.26 44.59 24.81
CA THR A 371 8.97 45.25 24.99
C THR A 371 7.82 44.25 25.11
N ALA A 372 7.84 43.19 24.29
CA ALA A 372 6.85 42.10 24.34
C ALA A 372 6.83 41.38 25.70
N GLY A 373 8.02 41.11 26.23
CA GLY A 373 8.14 40.53 27.59
C GLY A 373 7.61 41.44 28.69
N SER A 374 7.87 42.76 28.61
CA SER A 374 7.41 43.74 29.61
C SER A 374 5.89 43.96 29.59
N LEU A 375 5.26 43.88 28.42
CA LEU A 375 3.81 44.05 28.20
C LEU A 375 3.04 42.75 28.31
N LEU A 376 3.71 41.60 28.58
CA LEU A 376 3.03 40.30 28.70
C LEU A 376 2.07 40.30 29.87
N PRO A 377 0.74 40.12 29.68
CA PRO A 377 -0.27 40.24 30.72
C PRO A 377 0.00 39.25 31.89
N PRO A 378 -0.43 39.61 33.12
CA PRO A 378 -0.42 38.64 34.24
C PRO A 378 -1.44 37.52 34.02
N GLU A 379 -1.18 36.33 34.60
CA GLU A 379 -2.15 35.25 34.67
C GLU A 379 -3.21 35.53 35.77
N PRO A 380 -4.42 34.93 35.67
CA PRO A 380 -4.82 33.91 34.70
C PRO A 380 -5.18 34.50 33.32
N TRP A 381 -4.80 33.74 32.27
CA TRP A 381 -5.09 34.12 30.88
C TRP A 381 -6.45 33.59 30.41
N ASP A 382 -7.15 34.41 29.65
CA ASP A 382 -8.38 34.07 28.94
C ASP A 382 -8.16 34.01 27.44
N ASN A 383 -9.16 33.66 26.67
CA ASN A 383 -9.10 33.56 25.20
C ASN A 383 -8.80 34.92 24.50
N ALA A 384 -8.94 36.06 25.23
CA ALA A 384 -8.65 37.40 24.70
C ALA A 384 -7.22 37.89 25.03
N VAL A 385 -6.42 37.12 25.75
CA VAL A 385 -5.05 37.51 26.14
C VAL A 385 -4.19 37.90 24.94
N TRP A 386 -4.25 37.11 23.86
CA TRP A 386 -3.52 37.37 22.63
C TRP A 386 -3.92 38.72 22.03
N THR A 387 -5.19 38.94 21.81
CA THR A 387 -5.70 40.17 21.20
C THR A 387 -5.30 41.42 22.01
N ARG A 388 -5.42 41.35 23.34
CA ARG A 388 -5.04 42.47 24.22
C ARG A 388 -3.52 42.73 24.16
N TRP A 389 -2.72 41.67 24.20
CA TRP A 389 -1.27 41.77 24.17
C TRP A 389 -0.77 42.33 22.83
N ILE A 390 -1.29 41.85 21.69
CA ILE A 390 -0.94 42.35 20.37
C ILE A 390 -1.33 43.83 20.22
N ALA A 391 -2.52 44.26 20.64
CA ALA A 391 -2.93 45.63 20.59
C ALA A 391 -2.01 46.56 21.44
N ALA A 392 -1.55 46.10 22.60
CA ALA A 392 -0.58 46.85 23.41
C ALA A 392 0.79 46.95 22.72
N LEU A 393 1.23 45.90 22.04
CA LEU A 393 2.49 45.87 21.30
C LEU A 393 2.45 46.77 20.07
N GLU A 394 1.36 46.74 19.30
CA GLU A 394 1.16 47.65 18.14
C GLU A 394 1.24 49.12 18.58
N SER A 395 0.57 49.46 19.68
CA SER A 395 0.61 50.79 20.25
C SER A 395 2.02 51.23 20.71
N ALA A 396 2.76 50.32 21.35
CA ALA A 396 4.07 50.64 21.94
C ALA A 396 5.21 50.66 20.91
N THR A 397 5.12 49.79 19.87
CA THR A 397 6.23 49.58 18.94
C THR A 397 5.98 50.16 17.54
N HIS A 398 4.75 50.55 17.25
CA HIS A 398 4.29 50.97 15.93
C HIS A 398 4.54 49.93 14.80
N ARG A 399 4.71 48.66 15.18
CA ARG A 399 4.84 47.52 14.25
C ARG A 399 3.52 46.79 14.16
N THR A 400 3.16 46.32 12.97
CA THR A 400 1.92 45.55 12.68
C THR A 400 2.20 44.42 11.70
N GLY A 401 1.27 43.48 11.58
CA GLY A 401 1.34 42.38 10.61
C GLY A 401 2.59 41.52 10.79
N GLU A 402 3.21 41.11 9.70
CA GLU A 402 4.35 40.20 9.69
C GLU A 402 5.57 40.76 10.48
N ALA A 403 5.83 42.07 10.41
CA ALA A 403 6.92 42.71 11.14
C ALA A 403 6.79 42.66 12.65
N LEU A 404 5.57 42.40 13.18
CA LEU A 404 5.30 42.14 14.61
C LEU A 404 5.19 40.63 14.88
N LEU A 405 4.44 39.90 14.05
CA LEU A 405 4.04 38.53 14.35
C LEU A 405 5.14 37.52 14.11
N LEU A 406 5.97 37.67 13.06
CA LEU A 406 7.04 36.70 12.77
C LEU A 406 8.13 36.66 13.85
N PRO A 407 8.65 37.79 14.37
CA PRO A 407 9.58 37.76 15.50
C PRO A 407 9.00 37.14 16.77
N LEU A 408 7.72 37.39 17.07
CA LEU A 408 7.04 36.78 18.21
C LEU A 408 6.88 35.27 18.01
N ARG A 409 6.55 34.82 16.81
CA ARG A 409 6.40 33.41 16.48
C ARG A 409 7.73 32.69 16.68
N LEU A 410 8.80 33.18 16.06
CA LEU A 410 10.14 32.60 16.21
C LEU A 410 10.59 32.55 17.68
N ALA A 411 10.35 33.63 18.43
CA ALA A 411 10.70 33.68 19.85
C ALA A 411 9.89 32.68 20.70
N LEU A 412 8.61 32.53 20.45
CA LEU A 412 7.72 31.69 21.26
C LEU A 412 7.78 30.21 20.87
N THR A 413 8.00 29.90 19.60
CA THR A 413 7.89 28.53 19.08
C THR A 413 9.18 27.97 18.48
N GLY A 414 10.10 28.82 18.05
CA GLY A 414 11.29 28.44 17.27
C GLY A 414 10.99 28.23 15.77
N GLU A 415 9.73 28.33 15.35
CA GLU A 415 9.25 28.03 13.98
C GLU A 415 8.71 29.29 13.31
N ASP A 416 8.84 29.39 11.99
CA ASP A 416 8.34 30.52 11.18
C ASP A 416 6.88 30.37 10.78
N SER A 417 6.36 29.15 10.85
CA SER A 417 4.99 28.78 10.45
C SER A 417 4.39 27.77 11.42
N GLY A 418 3.08 27.50 11.32
CA GLY A 418 2.41 26.50 12.16
C GLY A 418 1.10 26.98 12.76
N PRO A 419 0.64 26.39 13.89
CA PRO A 419 -0.61 26.71 14.56
C PRO A 419 -0.72 28.20 14.97
N ASP A 420 -1.95 28.67 15.14
CA ASP A 420 -2.19 30.06 15.55
C ASP A 420 -1.56 30.34 16.92
N LEU A 421 -0.82 31.45 17.02
CA LEU A 421 -0.22 31.89 18.28
C LEU A 421 -1.27 32.26 19.33
N ALA A 422 -2.45 32.69 18.92
CA ALA A 422 -3.56 32.96 19.81
C ALA A 422 -3.98 31.70 20.59
N ASP A 423 -3.95 30.54 19.94
CA ASP A 423 -4.28 29.26 20.55
C ASP A 423 -3.11 28.64 21.32
N LEU A 424 -1.87 28.89 20.86
CA LEU A 424 -0.66 28.35 21.49
C LEU A 424 -0.24 29.10 22.76
N LEU A 425 -0.39 30.42 22.80
CA LEU A 425 0.11 31.25 23.92
C LEU A 425 -0.46 30.84 25.29
N PRO A 426 -1.78 30.58 25.42
CA PRO A 426 -2.35 30.09 26.67
C PRO A 426 -1.78 28.72 27.11
N LEU A 427 -1.45 27.87 26.16
CA LEU A 427 -0.90 26.54 26.42
C LEU A 427 0.60 26.60 26.80
N ILE A 428 1.36 27.53 26.23
CA ILE A 428 2.75 27.79 26.59
C ILE A 428 2.83 28.31 28.04
N GLY A 429 1.94 29.22 28.42
CA GLY A 429 1.88 29.87 29.70
C GLY A 429 2.89 30.99 29.88
N ARG A 430 2.59 31.93 30.78
CA ARG A 430 3.37 33.14 30.99
C ARG A 430 4.84 32.90 31.32
N PRO A 431 5.18 31.96 32.22
CA PRO A 431 6.60 31.77 32.61
C PRO A 431 7.50 31.36 31.44
N ARG A 432 7.03 30.42 30.60
CA ARG A 432 7.76 29.98 29.41
C ARG A 432 7.83 31.06 28.33
N ALA A 433 6.70 31.73 28.07
CA ALA A 433 6.66 32.81 27.11
C ALA A 433 7.61 33.95 27.47
N ALA A 434 7.61 34.41 28.73
CA ALA A 434 8.53 35.45 29.19
C ALA A 434 10.00 35.04 29.07
N SER A 435 10.35 33.82 29.46
CA SER A 435 11.72 33.29 29.34
C SER A 435 12.18 33.22 27.88
N ARG A 436 11.33 32.73 26.97
CA ARG A 436 11.66 32.61 25.56
C ARG A 436 11.85 33.94 24.86
N LEU A 437 11.02 34.95 25.17
CA LEU A 437 11.16 36.30 24.63
C LEU A 437 12.51 36.92 25.02
N VAL A 438 12.95 36.71 26.26
CA VAL A 438 14.29 37.19 26.74
C VAL A 438 15.43 36.48 26.03
N ILE A 439 15.35 35.14 25.91
CA ILE A 439 16.40 34.32 25.25
C ILE A 439 16.49 34.71 23.74
N ALA A 440 15.38 34.88 23.06
CA ALA A 440 15.38 35.24 21.65
C ALA A 440 15.86 36.70 21.38
N ALA A 441 15.88 37.55 22.42
CA ALA A 441 16.35 38.93 22.34
C ALA A 441 17.86 39.06 22.60
N THR A 442 18.53 38.02 23.14
CA THR A 442 19.96 38.03 23.47
C THR A 442 20.82 37.39 22.41
#